data_eec8ecf34e17d023a059b10d800d742d
#
_entry.id   eec8ecf34e17d023a059b10d800d742d
#
_cell.length_a   1.000
_cell.length_b   1.000
_cell.length_c   1.000
_cell.angle_alpha   90.00
_cell.angle_beta   90.00
_cell.angle_gamma   90.00
#
_symmetry.space_group_name_H-M   'P 1'
#
loop_
_entity.id
_entity.type
_entity.pdbx_description
1 polymer ?
#
loop_
_entity_poly.entity_id
_entity_poly.type
_entity_poly.pdbx_seq_one_letter_code
_entity_poly.pdbx_strand_id
1 'polypeptide(L)'
;DKLISDAKKFSDTAVVVFSRNGGEGGDLPMDMASYTGGDAGKHYLELQSCEQEMLSMVEKNFKHVIVLVNSSNAMELGFLEDKNVDAALWIGGPGSTGCVAVGEVLCGAVNPSGRLVDTYAYDLTTAPAYYNAGNFTYTSNGEDTSEHYVEYAEGIYVGYRYYETRYVDNETGKCD
;
A
#
# COMPACT_ATOMS: atom_id res chain seq x y z
N ASP A 1 -20.09 21.44 1.58
CA ASP A 1 -18.86 21.91 2.21
C ASP A 1 -18.15 22.89 1.27
N LYS A 2 -17.77 24.07 1.77
CA LYS A 2 -17.25 25.18 0.93
C LYS A 2 -15.96 24.77 0.18
N LEU A 3 -15.08 24.04 0.85
CA LEU A 3 -13.80 23.59 0.26
C LEU A 3 -14.03 22.74 -0.99
N ILE A 4 -14.89 21.74 -0.90
CA ILE A 4 -15.23 20.88 -2.04
C ILE A 4 -15.89 21.66 -3.15
N SER A 5 -16.82 22.56 -2.81
CA SER A 5 -17.47 23.42 -3.80
C SER A 5 -16.48 24.31 -4.55
N ASP A 6 -15.49 24.86 -3.87
CA ASP A 6 -14.50 25.73 -4.49
C ASP A 6 -13.50 24.91 -5.32
N ALA A 7 -13.08 23.72 -4.85
CA ALA A 7 -12.24 22.82 -5.62
C ALA A 7 -12.92 22.35 -6.93
N LYS A 8 -14.21 22.03 -6.88
CA LYS A 8 -15.00 21.64 -8.06
C LYS A 8 -15.15 22.76 -9.11
N LYS A 9 -15.10 24.02 -8.70
CA LYS A 9 -15.07 25.16 -9.64
C LYS A 9 -13.72 25.29 -10.34
N PHE A 10 -12.64 24.82 -9.68
CA PHE A 10 -11.30 24.88 -10.22
C PHE A 10 -11.02 23.75 -11.21
N SER A 11 -11.44 22.52 -10.92
CA SER A 11 -11.19 21.36 -11.77
C SER A 11 -12.28 20.29 -11.57
N ASP A 12 -12.56 19.50 -12.59
CA ASP A 12 -13.33 18.26 -12.51
C ASP A 12 -12.47 17.01 -12.22
N THR A 13 -11.14 17.21 -12.16
CA THR A 13 -10.14 16.17 -11.84
C THR A 13 -9.56 16.41 -10.47
N ALA A 14 -9.50 15.38 -9.66
CA ALA A 14 -8.82 15.36 -8.38
C ALA A 14 -7.61 14.42 -8.39
N VAL A 15 -6.54 14.83 -7.74
CA VAL A 15 -5.37 13.99 -7.47
C VAL A 15 -5.31 13.70 -5.98
N VAL A 16 -5.35 12.43 -5.63
CA VAL A 16 -5.25 11.94 -4.24
C VAL A 16 -3.89 11.31 -4.05
N VAL A 17 -3.22 11.64 -2.95
CA VAL A 17 -1.89 11.09 -2.62
C VAL A 17 -1.99 10.28 -1.35
N PHE A 18 -1.63 9.00 -1.44
CA PHE A 18 -1.42 8.15 -0.27
C PHE A 18 0.05 7.96 -0.03
N SER A 19 0.49 8.23 1.20
CA SER A 19 1.91 8.15 1.55
C SER A 19 2.16 7.09 2.62
N ARG A 20 3.20 6.29 2.40
CA ARG A 20 3.74 5.36 3.40
C ARG A 20 5.25 5.52 3.44
N ASN A 21 5.75 5.77 4.61
CA ASN A 21 7.17 5.94 4.83
C ASN A 21 7.69 4.80 5.68
N GLY A 22 8.70 4.11 5.19
CA GLY A 22 9.45 3.10 5.93
C GLY A 22 10.92 3.46 5.89
N GLY A 23 11.62 3.15 6.96
CA GLY A 23 13.02 3.49 7.11
C GLY A 23 13.81 2.40 7.81
N GLU A 24 15.11 2.43 7.61
CA GLU A 24 16.05 1.56 8.31
C GLU A 24 15.93 1.73 9.83
N GLY A 25 15.96 0.63 10.56
CA GLY A 25 15.96 0.62 12.01
C GLY A 25 14.59 0.79 12.67
N GLY A 26 13.51 0.73 11.91
CA GLY A 26 12.16 0.80 12.46
C GLY A 26 11.17 -0.10 11.73
N ASP A 27 10.55 -1.01 12.47
CA ASP A 27 9.50 -1.87 11.94
C ASP A 27 8.22 -1.06 11.69
N LEU A 28 7.48 -1.44 10.65
CA LEU A 28 6.19 -0.82 10.37
C LEU A 28 5.14 -1.32 11.38
N PRO A 29 4.27 -0.43 11.88
CA PRO A 29 3.23 -0.82 12.83
C PRO A 29 2.29 -1.90 12.26
N MET A 30 2.09 -2.96 13.02
CA MET A 30 1.12 -4.03 12.73
C MET A 30 -0.28 -3.72 13.27
N ASP A 31 -0.42 -2.68 14.09
CA ASP A 31 -1.69 -2.14 14.59
C ASP A 31 -1.57 -0.63 14.72
N MET A 32 -2.48 0.08 14.08
CA MET A 32 -2.48 1.54 14.02
C MET A 32 -3.27 2.21 15.16
N ALA A 33 -3.80 1.46 16.11
CA ALA A 33 -4.65 1.98 17.21
C ALA A 33 -4.03 3.14 18.00
N SER A 34 -2.70 3.16 18.15
CA SER A 34 -1.99 4.20 18.93
C SER A 34 -1.58 5.42 18.10
N TYR A 35 -1.84 5.44 16.80
CA TYR A 35 -1.45 6.50 15.89
C TYR A 35 -2.63 7.42 15.56
N THR A 36 -2.37 8.71 15.41
CA THR A 36 -3.41 9.68 15.04
C THR A 36 -4.00 9.34 13.67
N GLY A 37 -5.30 9.11 13.62
CA GLY A 37 -6.02 8.71 12.41
C GLY A 37 -5.89 7.24 12.06
N GLY A 38 -5.24 6.45 12.90
CA GLY A 38 -5.12 5.00 12.73
C GLY A 38 -6.26 4.23 13.35
N ASP A 39 -6.57 3.10 12.78
CA ASP A 39 -7.63 2.19 13.21
C ASP A 39 -7.06 1.01 13.99
N ALA A 40 -7.74 0.61 15.05
CA ALA A 40 -7.41 -0.62 15.76
C ALA A 40 -7.58 -1.86 14.86
N GLY A 41 -6.60 -2.73 14.89
CA GLY A 41 -6.58 -3.97 14.10
C GLY A 41 -6.22 -3.79 12.62
N LYS A 42 -5.89 -2.57 12.20
CA LYS A 42 -5.33 -2.31 10.87
C LYS A 42 -3.83 -2.07 10.95
N HIS A 43 -3.10 -2.61 9.98
CA HIS A 43 -1.67 -2.36 9.86
C HIS A 43 -1.36 -1.11 9.03
N TYR A 44 -0.12 -0.66 9.07
CA TYR A 44 0.32 0.58 8.41
C TYR A 44 0.19 0.58 6.89
N LEU A 45 0.28 -0.58 6.25
CA LEU A 45 0.32 -0.70 4.78
C LEU A 45 -1.06 -0.85 4.13
N GLU A 46 -2.14 -0.82 4.89
CA GLU A 46 -3.51 -0.72 4.37
C GLU A 46 -4.08 0.69 4.55
N LEU A 47 -5.20 1.00 3.87
CA LEU A 47 -5.88 2.28 4.06
C LEU A 47 -6.62 2.33 5.40
N GLN A 48 -6.33 3.36 6.18
CA GLN A 48 -7.09 3.66 7.40
C GLN A 48 -8.48 4.22 7.05
N SER A 49 -9.43 4.15 7.97
CA SER A 49 -10.81 4.60 7.71
C SER A 49 -10.90 6.05 7.25
N CYS A 50 -10.10 6.94 7.83
CA CYS A 50 -10.06 8.34 7.41
C CYS A 50 -9.56 8.52 5.96
N GLU A 51 -8.64 7.69 5.50
CA GLU A 51 -8.17 7.70 4.11
C GLU A 51 -9.23 7.15 3.15
N GLN A 52 -9.92 6.07 3.54
CA GLN A 52 -11.04 5.51 2.78
C GLN A 52 -12.19 6.51 2.66
N GLU A 53 -12.54 7.20 3.75
CA GLU A 53 -13.55 8.25 3.75
C GLU A 53 -13.17 9.42 2.84
N MET A 54 -11.91 9.84 2.88
CA MET A 54 -11.39 10.89 2.01
C MET A 54 -11.49 10.47 0.53
N LEU A 55 -11.05 9.27 0.17
CA LEU A 55 -11.15 8.76 -1.20
C LEU A 55 -12.61 8.70 -1.65
N SER A 56 -13.49 8.11 -0.87
CA SER A 56 -14.91 8.04 -1.17
C SER A 56 -15.57 9.41 -1.33
N MET A 57 -15.14 10.39 -0.53
CA MET A 57 -15.62 11.77 -0.67
C MET A 57 -15.14 12.39 -1.99
N VAL A 58 -13.90 12.15 -2.39
CA VAL A 58 -13.35 12.64 -3.67
C VAL A 58 -14.09 12.00 -4.85
N GLU A 59 -14.23 10.68 -4.87
CA GLU A 59 -14.94 9.93 -5.92
C GLU A 59 -16.38 10.39 -6.13
N LYS A 60 -17.09 10.75 -5.06
CA LYS A 60 -18.47 11.28 -5.14
C LYS A 60 -18.55 12.70 -5.70
N ASN A 61 -17.46 13.45 -5.68
CA ASN A 61 -17.48 14.88 -5.97
C ASN A 61 -16.74 15.27 -7.26
N PHE A 62 -15.81 14.46 -7.73
CA PHE A 62 -15.02 14.75 -8.92
C PHE A 62 -15.33 13.73 -10.02
N LYS A 63 -15.22 14.19 -11.26
CA LYS A 63 -15.48 13.35 -12.41
C LYS A 63 -14.31 12.41 -12.71
N HIS A 64 -13.10 12.89 -12.47
CA HIS A 64 -11.86 12.15 -12.66
C HIS A 64 -11.06 12.11 -11.39
N VAL A 65 -10.61 10.92 -11.03
CA VAL A 65 -9.81 10.68 -9.83
C VAL A 65 -8.51 9.96 -10.21
N ILE A 66 -7.39 10.59 -9.89
CA ILE A 66 -6.05 10.03 -10.09
C ILE A 66 -5.44 9.78 -8.72
N VAL A 67 -4.92 8.59 -8.50
CA VAL A 67 -4.22 8.24 -7.25
C VAL A 67 -2.72 8.23 -7.47
N LEU A 68 -1.99 8.92 -6.60
CA LEU A 68 -0.54 8.83 -6.50
C LEU A 68 -0.16 8.04 -5.26
N VAL A 69 0.61 6.98 -5.44
CA VAL A 69 1.15 6.15 -4.36
C VAL A 69 2.59 6.59 -4.06
N ASN A 70 2.74 7.38 -3.01
CA ASN A 70 4.02 7.88 -2.51
C ASN A 70 4.50 6.97 -1.38
N SER A 71 4.95 5.79 -1.73
CA SER A 71 5.35 4.77 -0.78
C SER A 71 6.70 4.15 -1.13
N SER A 72 7.54 3.96 -0.13
CA SER A 72 8.76 3.15 -0.24
C SER A 72 8.50 1.65 -0.04
N ASN A 73 7.29 1.30 0.41
CA ASN A 73 6.88 -0.07 0.73
C ASN A 73 5.73 -0.50 -0.17
N ALA A 74 5.61 -1.80 -0.43
CA ALA A 74 4.46 -2.38 -1.09
C ALA A 74 3.26 -2.35 -0.15
N MET A 75 2.38 -1.37 -0.31
CA MET A 75 1.12 -1.27 0.43
C MET A 75 -0.01 -1.99 -0.31
N GLU A 76 -1.10 -2.24 0.38
CA GLU A 76 -2.30 -2.81 -0.25
C GLU A 76 -2.92 -1.83 -1.25
N LEU A 77 -3.16 -2.29 -2.46
CA LEU A 77 -3.69 -1.48 -3.55
C LEU A 77 -5.06 -1.95 -4.06
N GLY A 78 -5.74 -2.82 -3.35
CA GLY A 78 -7.07 -3.34 -3.73
C GLY A 78 -8.11 -2.24 -3.99
N PHE A 79 -8.01 -1.11 -3.31
CA PHE A 79 -8.89 0.05 -3.49
C PHE A 79 -8.79 0.70 -4.88
N LEU A 80 -7.73 0.45 -5.63
CA LEU A 80 -7.58 0.95 -7.00
C LEU A 80 -8.49 0.26 -8.01
N GLU A 81 -9.12 -0.84 -7.64
CA GLU A 81 -10.14 -1.49 -8.49
C GLU A 81 -11.50 -0.80 -8.46
N ASP A 82 -11.68 0.22 -7.61
CA ASP A 82 -12.90 1.02 -7.68
C ASP A 82 -12.98 1.71 -9.06
N LYS A 83 -14.10 1.50 -9.73
CA LYS A 83 -14.39 2.04 -11.07
C LYS A 83 -14.37 3.56 -11.16
N ASN A 84 -14.36 4.24 -10.03
CA ASN A 84 -14.29 5.71 -9.95
C ASN A 84 -12.85 6.22 -9.84
N VAL A 85 -11.85 5.32 -9.71
CA VAL A 85 -10.43 5.66 -9.84
C VAL A 85 -10.04 5.47 -11.31
N ASP A 86 -9.77 6.56 -12.02
CA ASP A 86 -9.46 6.52 -13.46
C ASP A 86 -8.02 6.08 -13.74
N ALA A 87 -7.08 6.42 -12.86
CA ALA A 87 -5.67 6.08 -13.00
C ALA A 87 -4.94 6.08 -11.65
N ALA A 88 -3.88 5.29 -11.58
CA ALA A 88 -2.97 5.32 -10.46
C ALA A 88 -1.50 5.30 -10.93
N LEU A 89 -0.64 5.98 -10.20
CA LEU A 89 0.79 6.03 -10.44
C LEU A 89 1.55 5.82 -9.14
N TRP A 90 2.39 4.80 -9.11
CA TRP A 90 3.36 4.66 -8.03
C TRP A 90 4.55 5.57 -8.30
N ILE A 91 4.78 6.52 -7.40
CA ILE A 91 5.83 7.54 -7.54
C ILE A 91 7.02 7.30 -6.60
N GLY A 92 6.93 6.34 -5.70
CA GLY A 92 7.98 6.05 -4.71
C GLY A 92 8.33 7.27 -3.89
N GLY A 93 9.62 7.49 -3.69
CA GLY A 93 10.15 8.69 -3.05
C GLY A 93 10.82 9.62 -4.07
N PRO A 94 10.10 10.58 -4.68
CA PRO A 94 10.62 11.37 -5.81
C PRO A 94 11.70 12.37 -5.41
N GLY A 95 11.95 12.54 -4.12
CA GLY A 95 12.92 13.52 -3.61
C GLY A 95 12.51 14.97 -3.87
N SER A 96 13.45 15.88 -3.73
CA SER A 96 13.18 17.32 -3.80
C SER A 96 12.89 17.85 -5.22
N THR A 97 13.34 17.15 -6.26
CA THR A 97 13.22 17.60 -7.67
C THR A 97 12.36 16.70 -8.54
N GLY A 98 12.18 15.43 -8.16
CA GLY A 98 11.44 14.44 -8.96
C GLY A 98 9.94 14.75 -9.10
N CYS A 99 9.37 15.61 -8.26
CA CYS A 99 7.98 16.05 -8.40
C CYS A 99 7.70 16.77 -9.74
N VAL A 100 8.72 17.34 -10.38
CA VAL A 100 8.57 17.92 -11.74
C VAL A 100 8.18 16.81 -12.73
N ALA A 101 8.87 15.67 -12.70
CA ALA A 101 8.56 14.53 -13.55
C ALA A 101 7.15 13.96 -13.30
N VAL A 102 6.70 13.94 -12.04
CA VAL A 102 5.31 13.56 -11.71
C VAL A 102 4.32 14.49 -12.41
N GLY A 103 4.58 15.80 -12.36
CA GLY A 103 3.75 16.80 -13.08
C GLY A 103 3.75 16.58 -14.59
N GLU A 104 4.89 16.28 -15.20
CA GLU A 104 5.02 16.01 -16.65
C GLU A 104 4.25 14.74 -17.06
N VAL A 105 4.24 13.70 -16.23
CA VAL A 105 3.43 12.50 -16.45
C VAL A 105 1.94 12.82 -16.35
N LEU A 106 1.53 13.53 -15.30
CA LEU A 106 0.11 13.87 -15.08
C LEU A 106 -0.48 14.75 -16.17
N CYS A 107 0.31 15.65 -16.75
CA CYS A 107 -0.16 16.49 -17.88
C CYS A 107 0.04 15.82 -19.26
N GLY A 108 0.56 14.60 -19.30
CA GLY A 108 0.76 13.85 -20.55
C GLY A 108 1.96 14.28 -21.40
N ALA A 109 2.84 15.13 -20.85
CA ALA A 109 4.09 15.52 -21.54
C ALA A 109 5.07 14.35 -21.66
N VAL A 110 5.04 13.43 -20.68
CA VAL A 110 5.86 12.21 -20.63
C VAL A 110 4.97 11.01 -20.37
N ASN A 111 5.21 9.92 -21.10
CA ASN A 111 4.56 8.64 -20.84
C ASN A 111 5.48 7.78 -19.97
N PRO A 112 5.06 7.36 -18.76
CA PRO A 112 5.91 6.58 -17.87
C PRO A 112 6.13 5.17 -18.43
N SER A 113 7.37 4.72 -18.44
CA SER A 113 7.75 3.37 -18.91
C SER A 113 8.09 2.40 -17.77
N GLY A 114 8.12 2.89 -16.53
CA GLY A 114 8.40 2.09 -15.34
C GLY A 114 7.39 0.97 -15.12
N ARG A 115 7.83 -0.09 -14.45
CA ARG A 115 7.02 -1.22 -14.00
C ARG A 115 7.20 -1.40 -12.50
N LEU A 116 6.19 -1.93 -11.85
CA LEU A 116 6.30 -2.31 -10.45
C LEU A 116 7.32 -3.42 -10.28
N VAL A 117 8.10 -3.36 -9.23
CA VAL A 117 9.14 -4.35 -8.89
C VAL A 117 8.62 -5.44 -7.96
N ASP A 118 7.46 -5.21 -7.35
CA ASP A 118 6.79 -6.13 -6.43
C ASP A 118 5.38 -6.48 -6.91
N THR A 119 4.85 -7.58 -6.39
CA THR A 119 3.42 -7.88 -6.43
C THR A 119 2.74 -7.13 -5.29
N TYR A 120 1.80 -6.25 -5.64
CA TYR A 120 0.99 -5.51 -4.67
C TYR A 120 -0.27 -6.30 -4.38
N ALA A 121 -0.42 -6.72 -3.14
CA ALA A 121 -1.55 -7.54 -2.70
C ALA A 121 -2.81 -6.69 -2.48
N TYR A 122 -3.96 -7.33 -2.56
CA TYR A 122 -5.23 -6.79 -2.05
C TYR A 122 -5.25 -6.78 -0.53
N ASP A 123 -4.67 -7.83 0.07
CA ASP A 123 -4.58 -8.07 1.51
C ASP A 123 -3.26 -8.79 1.78
N LEU A 124 -2.34 -8.13 2.46
CA LEU A 124 -1.01 -8.66 2.77
C LEU A 124 -1.07 -9.85 3.74
N THR A 125 -2.13 -9.94 4.54
CA THR A 125 -2.31 -11.04 5.51
C THR A 125 -2.57 -12.39 4.84
N THR A 126 -2.84 -12.40 3.55
CA THR A 126 -3.03 -13.64 2.77
C THR A 126 -1.73 -14.39 2.49
N ALA A 127 -0.59 -13.73 2.60
CA ALA A 127 0.71 -14.33 2.33
C ALA A 127 1.36 -14.88 3.62
N PRO A 128 1.92 -16.12 3.60
CA PRO A 128 2.60 -16.68 4.77
C PRO A 128 3.74 -15.80 5.31
N ALA A 129 4.46 -15.10 4.42
CA ALA A 129 5.53 -14.20 4.79
C ALA A 129 5.10 -13.09 5.77
N TYR A 130 3.82 -12.67 5.72
CA TYR A 130 3.28 -11.68 6.64
C TYR A 130 3.37 -12.14 8.11
N TYR A 131 3.05 -13.41 8.37
CA TYR A 131 3.09 -13.97 9.72
C TYR A 131 4.47 -14.43 10.17
N ASN A 132 5.33 -14.79 9.21
CA ASN A 132 6.67 -15.27 9.47
C ASN A 132 7.69 -14.13 9.69
N ALA A 133 7.36 -12.91 9.30
CA ALA A 133 8.16 -11.70 9.53
C ALA A 133 7.97 -11.12 10.95
N GLY A 134 7.51 -11.94 11.92
CA GLY A 134 7.28 -11.51 13.29
C GLY A 134 8.57 -11.27 14.07
N ASN A 135 8.42 -10.65 15.22
CA ASN A 135 9.50 -10.40 16.16
C ASN A 135 9.64 -11.62 17.10
N PHE A 136 10.26 -12.68 16.61
CA PHE A 136 10.51 -13.90 17.37
C PHE A 136 11.73 -13.73 18.27
N THR A 137 11.58 -14.06 19.55
CA THR A 137 12.63 -13.89 20.56
C THR A 137 13.10 -15.26 21.05
N TYR A 138 14.41 -15.43 21.17
CA TYR A 138 14.96 -16.62 21.81
C TYR A 138 14.65 -16.60 23.31
N THR A 139 14.31 -17.78 23.85
CA THR A 139 14.09 -17.94 25.28
C THR A 139 15.26 -18.70 25.91
N SER A 140 15.66 -18.31 27.10
CA SER A 140 16.65 -19.04 27.92
C SER A 140 16.11 -19.24 29.36
N ASN A 141 16.04 -20.46 29.80
CA ASN A 141 15.45 -20.83 31.11
C ASN A 141 13.99 -20.37 31.29
N GLY A 142 13.23 -20.23 30.19
CA GLY A 142 11.83 -19.78 30.20
C GLY A 142 11.65 -18.27 30.22
N GLU A 143 12.72 -17.49 30.12
CA GLU A 143 12.68 -16.03 29.99
C GLU A 143 13.14 -15.60 28.59
N ASP A 144 12.51 -14.56 28.03
CA ASP A 144 12.89 -13.99 26.75
C ASP A 144 14.27 -13.33 26.85
N THR A 145 15.09 -13.55 25.82
CA THR A 145 16.40 -12.90 25.69
C THR A 145 16.26 -11.60 24.88
N SER A 146 17.35 -10.86 24.72
CA SER A 146 17.40 -9.70 23.81
C SER A 146 17.67 -10.08 22.35
N GLU A 147 17.83 -11.37 22.05
CA GLU A 147 18.15 -11.86 20.72
C GLU A 147 16.91 -12.29 19.97
N HIS A 148 16.80 -11.86 18.71
CA HIS A 148 15.67 -12.12 17.83
C HIS A 148 16.06 -13.03 16.67
N TYR A 149 15.07 -13.69 16.10
CA TYR A 149 15.23 -14.48 14.88
C TYR A 149 14.05 -14.32 13.95
N VAL A 150 14.23 -14.66 12.69
CA VAL A 150 13.19 -14.73 11.68
C VAL A 150 13.10 -16.15 11.16
N GLU A 151 11.91 -16.69 11.02
CA GLU A 151 11.67 -18.02 10.48
C GLU A 151 11.15 -17.92 9.06
N TYR A 152 11.93 -18.41 8.09
CA TYR A 152 11.55 -18.44 6.67
C TYR A 152 10.75 -19.70 6.31
N ALA A 153 9.66 -19.95 7.04
CA ALA A 153 8.84 -21.14 6.86
C ALA A 153 8.22 -21.23 5.46
N GLU A 154 7.96 -20.08 4.81
CA GLU A 154 7.47 -19.98 3.45
C GLU A 154 8.50 -20.40 2.37
N GLY A 155 9.77 -20.52 2.71
CA GLY A 155 10.86 -20.87 1.79
C GLY A 155 10.96 -19.90 0.62
N ILE A 156 10.85 -20.40 -0.62
CA ILE A 156 10.92 -19.58 -1.83
C ILE A 156 9.61 -18.85 -2.18
N TYR A 157 8.51 -19.15 -1.51
CA TYR A 157 7.18 -18.65 -1.83
C TYR A 157 6.93 -17.27 -1.21
N VAL A 158 7.68 -16.27 -1.69
CA VAL A 158 7.57 -14.87 -1.28
C VAL A 158 7.23 -14.02 -2.50
N GLY A 159 6.38 -13.00 -2.32
CA GLY A 159 5.98 -12.09 -3.37
C GLY A 159 5.30 -12.80 -4.54
N TYR A 160 5.70 -12.47 -5.78
CA TYR A 160 5.07 -13.03 -6.98
C TYR A 160 5.10 -14.57 -7.03
N ARG A 161 6.15 -15.20 -6.47
CA ARG A 161 6.26 -16.66 -6.45
C ARG A 161 5.15 -17.31 -5.62
N TYR A 162 4.73 -16.68 -4.55
CA TYR A 162 3.58 -17.13 -3.78
C TYR A 162 2.27 -16.91 -4.56
N TYR A 163 2.01 -15.67 -4.98
CA TYR A 163 0.73 -15.32 -5.60
C TYR A 163 0.48 -16.03 -6.92
N GLU A 164 1.49 -16.16 -7.78
CA GLU A 164 1.35 -16.89 -9.05
C GLU A 164 1.15 -18.40 -8.83
N THR A 165 1.88 -19.00 -7.88
CA THR A 165 1.72 -20.42 -7.55
C THR A 165 0.33 -20.67 -6.98
N ARG A 166 -0.12 -19.82 -6.05
CA ARG A 166 -1.46 -19.91 -5.44
C ARG A 166 -2.55 -19.77 -6.49
N TYR A 167 -2.42 -18.86 -7.44
CA TYR A 167 -3.35 -18.70 -8.55
C TYR A 167 -3.44 -19.96 -9.40
N VAL A 168 -2.31 -20.51 -9.82
CA VAL A 168 -2.28 -21.74 -10.64
C VAL A 168 -2.88 -22.93 -9.90
N ASP A 169 -2.58 -23.09 -8.61
CA ASP A 169 -3.12 -24.18 -7.80
C ASP A 169 -4.63 -24.04 -7.61
N ASN A 170 -5.13 -22.82 -7.43
CA ASN A 170 -6.55 -22.53 -7.33
C ASN A 170 -7.29 -22.83 -8.65
N GLU A 171 -6.77 -22.34 -9.80
CA GLU A 171 -7.33 -22.58 -11.13
C GLU A 171 -7.30 -24.05 -11.51
N THR A 172 -6.33 -24.82 -11.02
CA THR A 172 -6.22 -26.26 -11.27
C THR A 172 -6.92 -27.13 -10.23
N GLY A 173 -7.54 -26.53 -9.21
CA GLY A 173 -8.25 -27.23 -8.14
C GLY A 173 -7.34 -28.08 -7.23
N LYS A 174 -6.09 -27.68 -7.07
CA LYS A 174 -5.13 -28.36 -6.19
C LYS A 174 -5.09 -27.82 -4.77
N CYS A 175 -5.72 -26.68 -4.53
CA CYS A 175 -5.91 -26.14 -3.19
C CYS A 175 -7.37 -25.68 -3.01
N ASP A 176 -7.87 -25.86 -1.79
CA ASP A 176 -9.18 -25.40 -1.36
C ASP A 176 -9.13 -23.92 -0.95
#